data_3a82ee4a877d066c577f0290beb8cae6
#
_entry.id   3a82ee4a877d066c577f0290beb8cae6
#
_cell.length_a   1.000
_cell.length_b   1.000
_cell.length_c   1.000
_cell.angle_alpha   90.00
_cell.angle_beta   90.00
_cell.angle_gamma   90.00
#
_symmetry.space_group_name_H-M   'P 1'
#
loop_
_entity.id
_entity.type
_entity.pdbx_description
1 polymer ?
#
loop_
_entity_poly.entity_id
_entity_poly.type
_entity_poly.pdbx_seq_one_letter_code
_entity_poly.pdbx_strand_id
1 'polypeptide(L)'
;MRHAGLAIAALLLPATAPAAPRRIVSLDLCADQLLVALADRQQVAALTEWARDPDLSAVATTARRWPFTRRSAEEVMALRPDLVIGAPFRTRAAIAPLGLPTTAMVDLPMQNDVAGIEQAIRTVAVAVGHPDRGRRLIATMRAGLAAIGPPPGRGRMAAYYQRQGYLTGTGTLVDDMMARVGLVNLARRLGRPALSTLSLEEMALARPAFLVMEADTRVATDRGTAALHHPVLAAAVPPARRLYIAQALTVCGGPTYVRAVAALAAQVRAADRIRTTP
;
A
#
# COMPACT_ATOMS: atom_id res chain seq x y z
N MET A 1 27.67 58.50 40.48
CA MET A 1 27.92 57.06 40.31
C MET A 1 27.09 56.58 39.11
N ARG A 2 27.74 56.33 37.98
CA ARG A 2 27.07 55.95 36.73
C ARG A 2 27.16 54.42 36.60
N HIS A 3 26.04 53.69 36.62
CA HIS A 3 26.01 52.26 36.38
C HIS A 3 25.95 52.00 34.85
N ALA A 4 27.04 51.49 34.31
CA ALA A 4 27.08 50.98 32.94
C ALA A 4 26.45 49.58 32.93
N GLY A 5 25.28 49.46 32.32
CA GLY A 5 24.62 48.16 32.08
C GLY A 5 25.28 47.46 30.92
N LEU A 6 25.86 46.29 31.17
CA LEU A 6 26.43 45.40 30.15
C LEU A 6 25.28 44.62 29.50
N ALA A 7 24.94 44.94 28.27
CA ALA A 7 23.97 44.16 27.46
C ALA A 7 24.67 42.94 26.88
N ILE A 8 24.36 41.76 27.38
CA ILE A 8 24.81 40.47 26.80
C ILE A 8 23.92 40.14 25.59
N ALA A 9 24.43 40.35 24.39
CA ALA A 9 23.79 39.88 23.16
C ALA A 9 23.94 38.35 23.09
N ALA A 10 22.84 37.63 23.31
CA ALA A 10 22.76 36.18 23.08
C ALA A 10 22.83 35.89 21.57
N LEU A 11 23.97 35.38 21.09
CA LEU A 11 24.08 34.83 19.72
C LEU A 11 23.23 33.55 19.63
N LEU A 12 22.05 33.68 18.99
CA LEU A 12 21.25 32.54 18.56
C LEU A 12 22.00 31.84 17.39
N LEU A 13 22.77 30.80 17.71
CA LEU A 13 23.33 29.90 16.70
C LEU A 13 22.15 29.20 15.98
N PRO A 14 22.07 29.26 14.64
CA PRO A 14 21.06 28.49 13.91
C PRO A 14 21.27 27.00 14.17
N ALA A 15 20.24 26.31 14.65
CA ALA A 15 20.26 24.86 14.76
C ALA A 15 20.41 24.29 13.34
N THR A 16 21.57 23.71 13.04
CA THR A 16 21.79 23.02 11.77
C THR A 16 20.86 21.82 11.70
N ALA A 17 19.88 21.84 10.78
CA ALA A 17 19.08 20.67 10.51
C ALA A 17 20.01 19.49 10.13
N PRO A 18 19.73 18.27 10.64
CA PRO A 18 20.55 17.11 10.28
C PRO A 18 20.56 16.96 8.76
N ALA A 19 21.75 16.66 8.21
CA ALA A 19 21.91 16.48 6.75
C ALA A 19 21.01 15.34 6.27
N ALA A 20 20.33 15.54 5.14
CA ALA A 20 19.50 14.52 4.54
C ALA A 20 20.35 13.27 4.19
N PRO A 21 19.80 12.04 4.38
CA PRO A 21 20.50 10.80 4.10
C PRO A 21 20.89 10.72 2.62
N ARG A 22 22.02 10.07 2.33
CA ARG A 22 22.59 9.96 0.97
C ARG A 22 22.70 8.53 0.47
N ARG A 23 22.48 7.54 1.34
CA ARG A 23 22.64 6.11 1.03
C ARG A 23 21.49 5.31 1.64
N ILE A 24 20.28 5.54 1.12
CA ILE A 24 19.07 4.91 1.60
C ILE A 24 18.94 3.52 1.00
N VAL A 25 18.72 2.51 1.83
CA VAL A 25 18.39 1.15 1.40
C VAL A 25 16.98 0.79 1.84
N SER A 26 16.18 0.31 0.91
CA SER A 26 14.86 -0.25 1.18
C SER A 26 14.95 -1.75 1.42
N LEU A 27 14.19 -2.25 2.40
CA LEU A 27 14.04 -3.68 2.67
C LEU A 27 12.59 -4.17 2.50
N ASP A 28 11.70 -3.31 2.01
CA ASP A 28 10.28 -3.60 1.91
C ASP A 28 9.65 -2.97 0.65
N LEU A 29 8.77 -3.70 -0.03
CA LEU A 29 8.10 -3.23 -1.25
C LEU A 29 7.29 -1.94 -1.05
N CYS A 30 6.66 -1.79 0.10
CA CYS A 30 5.85 -0.59 0.38
C CYS A 30 6.75 0.63 0.64
N ALA A 31 7.92 0.41 1.26
CA ALA A 31 8.96 1.43 1.38
C ALA A 31 9.51 1.83 0.00
N ASP A 32 9.70 0.88 -0.93
CA ASP A 32 10.15 1.17 -2.30
C ASP A 32 9.23 2.17 -3.00
N GLN A 33 7.91 1.95 -2.92
CA GLN A 33 6.92 2.80 -3.57
C GLN A 33 6.92 4.22 -2.99
N LEU A 34 7.13 4.35 -1.67
CA LEU A 34 7.25 5.64 -1.01
C LEU A 34 8.57 6.33 -1.35
N LEU A 35 9.69 5.60 -1.41
CA LEU A 35 10.99 6.16 -1.81
C LEU A 35 10.98 6.67 -3.25
N VAL A 36 10.39 5.94 -4.19
CA VAL A 36 10.24 6.38 -5.58
C VAL A 36 9.43 7.69 -5.68
N ALA A 37 8.46 7.90 -4.77
CA ALA A 37 7.63 9.09 -4.75
C ALA A 37 8.25 10.29 -4.01
N LEU A 38 9.11 10.04 -3.01
CA LEU A 38 9.51 11.05 -2.01
C LEU A 38 11.00 11.38 -2.02
N ALA A 39 11.87 10.39 -2.27
CA ALA A 39 13.32 10.59 -2.24
C ALA A 39 13.85 11.15 -3.57
N ASP A 40 15.03 11.78 -3.53
CA ASP A 40 15.81 12.01 -4.72
C ASP A 40 16.49 10.72 -5.15
N ARG A 41 16.60 10.50 -6.46
CA ARG A 41 17.17 9.26 -6.97
C ARG A 41 18.59 9.00 -6.45
N GLN A 42 19.40 10.05 -6.31
CA GLN A 42 20.77 9.94 -5.82
C GLN A 42 20.86 9.58 -4.34
N GLN A 43 19.82 9.79 -3.55
CA GLN A 43 19.77 9.40 -2.15
C GLN A 43 19.62 7.88 -1.97
N VAL A 44 19.03 7.18 -2.95
CA VAL A 44 18.68 5.77 -2.82
C VAL A 44 19.78 4.88 -3.38
N ALA A 45 20.44 4.15 -2.47
CA ALA A 45 21.46 3.18 -2.83
C ALA A 45 20.86 1.89 -3.42
N ALA A 46 19.72 1.42 -2.88
CA ALA A 46 18.98 0.31 -3.48
C ALA A 46 17.50 0.27 -3.03
N LEU A 47 16.63 -0.13 -3.93
CA LEU A 47 15.28 -0.64 -3.68
C LEU A 47 15.31 -2.16 -3.54
N THR A 48 14.19 -2.79 -3.19
CA THR A 48 14.09 -4.24 -3.29
C THR A 48 13.93 -4.70 -4.75
N GLU A 49 14.27 -5.95 -5.05
CA GLU A 49 14.01 -6.55 -6.36
C GLU A 49 12.52 -6.52 -6.73
N TRP A 50 11.62 -6.63 -5.74
CA TRP A 50 10.17 -6.59 -5.90
C TRP A 50 9.64 -5.26 -6.44
N ALA A 51 10.39 -4.16 -6.24
CA ALA A 51 10.02 -2.86 -6.79
C ALA A 51 9.85 -2.87 -8.32
N ARG A 52 10.52 -3.82 -9.00
CA ARG A 52 10.55 -3.96 -10.47
C ARG A 52 9.53 -4.95 -11.02
N ASP A 53 8.87 -5.70 -10.14
CA ASP A 53 7.86 -6.70 -10.51
C ASP A 53 6.53 -6.00 -10.83
N PRO A 54 6.01 -6.06 -12.06
CA PRO A 54 4.80 -5.37 -12.45
C PRO A 54 3.54 -5.97 -11.78
N ASP A 55 3.58 -7.20 -11.32
CA ASP A 55 2.46 -7.85 -10.66
C ASP A 55 2.35 -7.45 -9.18
N LEU A 56 3.49 -7.06 -8.57
CA LEU A 56 3.57 -6.69 -7.16
C LEU A 56 3.69 -5.17 -6.94
N SER A 57 4.28 -4.45 -7.88
CA SER A 57 4.67 -3.05 -7.69
C SER A 57 3.96 -2.10 -8.65
N ALA A 58 3.19 -1.18 -8.08
CA ALA A 58 2.55 -0.12 -8.87
C ALA A 58 3.54 0.91 -9.46
N VAL A 59 4.81 0.86 -9.07
CA VAL A 59 5.89 1.72 -9.55
C VAL A 59 6.94 0.96 -10.38
N ALA A 60 6.66 -0.28 -10.80
CA ALA A 60 7.62 -1.19 -11.43
C ALA A 60 8.38 -0.55 -12.61
N THR A 61 7.69 0.15 -13.50
CA THR A 61 8.30 0.81 -14.66
C THR A 61 9.31 1.89 -14.24
N THR A 62 8.96 2.71 -13.24
CA THR A 62 9.85 3.76 -12.73
C THR A 62 11.03 3.16 -11.97
N ALA A 63 10.77 2.12 -11.17
CA ALA A 63 11.76 1.45 -10.33
C ALA A 63 12.87 0.75 -11.13
N ARG A 64 12.66 0.44 -12.40
CA ARG A 64 13.71 -0.14 -13.28
C ARG A 64 14.95 0.72 -13.40
N ARG A 65 14.84 2.03 -13.20
CA ARG A 65 15.95 2.98 -13.27
C ARG A 65 16.75 3.10 -11.97
N TRP A 66 16.34 2.39 -10.91
CA TRP A 66 16.94 2.45 -9.58
C TRP A 66 17.79 1.20 -9.32
N PRO A 67 18.89 1.28 -8.56
CA PRO A 67 19.59 0.10 -8.08
C PRO A 67 18.68 -0.78 -7.23
N PHE A 68 18.98 -2.08 -7.14
CA PHE A 68 18.19 -3.00 -6.33
C PHE A 68 19.06 -3.96 -5.52
N THR A 69 18.52 -4.50 -4.45
CA THR A 69 19.10 -5.53 -3.58
C THR A 69 18.11 -6.68 -3.40
N ARG A 70 18.63 -7.90 -3.19
CA ARG A 70 17.85 -9.07 -2.74
C ARG A 70 17.70 -9.13 -1.22
N ARG A 71 18.21 -8.11 -0.53
CA ARG A 71 18.05 -7.92 0.92
C ARG A 71 18.87 -8.92 1.77
N SER A 72 19.92 -9.52 1.24
CA SER A 72 20.86 -10.24 2.10
C SER A 72 21.62 -9.25 2.98
N ALA A 73 22.05 -9.68 4.17
CA ALA A 73 22.81 -8.83 5.08
C ALA A 73 24.09 -8.34 4.41
N GLU A 74 24.78 -9.20 3.65
CA GLU A 74 26.01 -8.90 2.94
C GLU A 74 25.81 -7.82 1.88
N GLU A 75 24.73 -7.90 1.08
CA GLU A 75 24.41 -6.88 0.08
C GLU A 75 24.11 -5.54 0.75
N VAL A 76 23.33 -5.53 1.83
CA VAL A 76 23.02 -4.30 2.59
C VAL A 76 24.29 -3.70 3.19
N MET A 77 25.17 -4.53 3.79
CA MET A 77 26.47 -4.08 4.32
C MET A 77 27.35 -3.45 3.24
N ALA A 78 27.47 -4.09 2.08
CA ALA A 78 28.26 -3.59 0.96
C ALA A 78 27.79 -2.21 0.47
N LEU A 79 26.48 -1.94 0.59
CA LEU A 79 25.89 -0.64 0.25
C LEU A 79 26.18 0.46 1.27
N ARG A 80 26.67 0.14 2.48
CA ARG A 80 27.00 1.08 3.57
C ARG A 80 25.89 2.14 3.75
N PRO A 81 24.63 1.75 4.11
CA PRO A 81 23.53 2.69 4.23
C PRO A 81 23.73 3.65 5.40
N ASP A 82 23.26 4.88 5.24
CA ASP A 82 23.07 5.84 6.32
C ASP A 82 21.60 5.87 6.79
N LEU A 83 20.67 5.28 6.01
CA LEU A 83 19.29 5.08 6.36
C LEU A 83 18.76 3.76 5.77
N VAL A 84 18.06 2.98 6.59
CA VAL A 84 17.35 1.77 6.17
C VAL A 84 15.86 1.95 6.44
N ILE A 85 15.02 1.63 5.46
CA ILE A 85 13.55 1.73 5.59
C ILE A 85 12.91 0.39 5.28
N GLY A 86 11.97 -0.06 6.12
CA GLY A 86 11.21 -1.28 5.89
C GLY A 86 10.20 -1.59 6.99
N ALA A 87 9.49 -2.70 6.87
CA ALA A 87 8.60 -3.19 7.90
C ALA A 87 9.40 -3.66 9.13
N PRO A 88 8.92 -3.43 10.39
CA PRO A 88 9.68 -3.66 11.62
C PRO A 88 10.30 -5.04 11.73
N PHE A 89 9.53 -6.08 11.41
CA PHE A 89 9.97 -7.45 11.51
C PHE A 89 11.10 -7.79 10.52
N ARG A 90 10.96 -7.39 9.25
CA ARG A 90 11.92 -7.68 8.18
C ARG A 90 13.19 -6.86 8.31
N THR A 91 13.04 -5.59 8.68
CA THR A 91 14.13 -4.66 8.86
C THR A 91 15.10 -5.17 9.95
N ARG A 92 14.58 -5.56 11.11
CA ARG A 92 15.40 -6.03 12.23
C ARG A 92 16.15 -7.32 11.92
N ALA A 93 15.51 -8.30 11.29
CA ALA A 93 16.14 -9.58 10.95
C ALA A 93 17.31 -9.41 9.96
N ALA A 94 17.12 -8.53 8.94
CA ALA A 94 18.14 -8.33 7.91
C ALA A 94 19.33 -7.48 8.36
N ILE A 95 19.13 -6.58 9.33
CA ILE A 95 20.15 -5.59 9.71
C ILE A 95 20.69 -5.75 11.12
N ALA A 96 20.12 -6.62 11.96
CA ALA A 96 20.66 -6.91 13.29
C ALA A 96 22.19 -7.19 13.27
N PRO A 97 22.75 -7.92 12.27
CA PRO A 97 24.17 -8.14 12.16
C PRO A 97 25.00 -6.90 11.80
N LEU A 98 24.36 -5.80 11.33
CA LEU A 98 25.08 -4.63 10.83
C LEU A 98 25.57 -3.69 11.92
N GLY A 99 25.10 -3.84 13.16
CA GLY A 99 25.44 -2.94 14.25
C GLY A 99 25.07 -1.46 13.97
N LEU A 100 24.11 -1.21 13.07
CA LEU A 100 23.69 0.15 12.74
C LEU A 100 22.99 0.79 13.95
N PRO A 101 23.21 2.09 14.21
CA PRO A 101 22.45 2.82 15.22
C PRO A 101 20.97 2.77 14.93
N THR A 102 20.12 2.66 15.96
CA THR A 102 18.65 2.61 15.82
C THR A 102 18.09 3.84 15.11
N THR A 103 18.78 4.96 15.16
CA THR A 103 18.45 6.23 14.47
C THR A 103 18.59 6.14 12.95
N ALA A 104 19.36 5.17 12.43
CA ALA A 104 19.52 4.93 10.99
C ALA A 104 18.42 4.05 10.40
N MET A 105 17.34 3.78 11.15
CA MET A 105 16.26 2.89 10.73
C MET A 105 14.90 3.59 10.82
N VAL A 106 14.07 3.36 9.81
CA VAL A 106 12.65 3.76 9.81
C VAL A 106 11.79 2.53 9.59
N ASP A 107 11.05 2.17 10.62
CA ASP A 107 10.03 1.13 10.55
C ASP A 107 8.72 1.74 9.98
N LEU A 108 8.17 1.13 8.94
CA LEU A 108 6.88 1.50 8.39
C LEU A 108 5.78 0.68 9.05
N PRO A 109 4.78 1.32 9.67
CA PRO A 109 3.59 0.63 10.15
C PRO A 109 2.78 0.08 8.98
N MET A 110 1.84 -0.81 9.28
CA MET A 110 0.87 -1.30 8.29
C MET A 110 0.01 -0.13 7.77
N GLN A 111 -0.09 0.00 6.44
CA GLN A 111 -0.89 1.03 5.77
C GLN A 111 -2.24 0.44 5.35
N ASN A 112 -3.10 0.17 6.32
CA ASN A 112 -4.38 -0.52 6.09
C ASN A 112 -5.55 0.43 5.78
N ASP A 113 -5.34 1.74 5.87
CA ASP A 113 -6.32 2.78 5.57
C ASP A 113 -5.63 4.08 5.14
N VAL A 114 -6.42 5.10 4.79
CA VAL A 114 -5.87 6.40 4.37
C VAL A 114 -5.07 7.07 5.48
N ALA A 115 -5.45 6.93 6.74
CA ALA A 115 -4.71 7.54 7.85
C ALA A 115 -3.32 6.91 8.00
N GLY A 116 -3.23 5.58 7.92
CA GLY A 116 -1.98 4.84 7.92
C GLY A 116 -1.10 5.16 6.71
N ILE A 117 -1.70 5.27 5.52
CA ILE A 117 -0.99 5.70 4.29
C ILE A 117 -0.40 7.10 4.46
N GLU A 118 -1.18 8.06 4.93
CA GLU A 118 -0.71 9.42 5.16
C GLU A 118 0.40 9.49 6.22
N GLN A 119 0.28 8.68 7.27
CA GLN A 119 1.31 8.58 8.30
C GLN A 119 2.62 8.04 7.71
N ALA A 120 2.56 6.98 6.90
CA ALA A 120 3.73 6.42 6.23
C ALA A 120 4.38 7.43 5.28
N ILE A 121 3.58 8.17 4.49
CA ILE A 121 4.07 9.25 3.62
C ILE A 121 4.80 10.33 4.44
N ARG A 122 4.22 10.79 5.57
CA ARG A 122 4.86 11.80 6.44
C ARG A 122 6.17 11.28 7.02
N THR A 123 6.14 10.07 7.54
CA THR A 123 7.32 9.43 8.16
C THR A 123 8.47 9.33 7.16
N VAL A 124 8.22 8.79 5.96
CA VAL A 124 9.26 8.65 4.94
C VAL A 124 9.72 10.02 4.44
N ALA A 125 8.79 10.95 4.18
CA ALA A 125 9.13 12.29 3.68
C ALA A 125 10.06 13.06 4.62
N VAL A 126 9.82 12.96 5.94
CA VAL A 126 10.71 13.55 6.96
C VAL A 126 12.05 12.84 6.97
N ALA A 127 12.06 11.50 6.97
CA ALA A 127 13.28 10.70 7.04
C ALA A 127 14.22 10.94 5.84
N VAL A 128 13.68 11.18 4.64
CA VAL A 128 14.48 11.47 3.44
C VAL A 128 14.78 12.97 3.23
N GLY A 129 14.33 13.85 4.16
CA GLY A 129 14.58 15.29 4.11
C GLY A 129 13.63 16.08 3.19
N HIS A 130 12.50 15.51 2.77
CA HIS A 130 11.55 16.14 1.85
C HIS A 130 10.12 16.28 2.41
N PRO A 131 9.91 16.88 3.60
CA PRO A 131 8.59 16.95 4.24
C PRO A 131 7.54 17.67 3.38
N ASP A 132 7.96 18.68 2.59
CA ASP A 132 7.06 19.40 1.69
C ASP A 132 6.55 18.54 0.54
N ARG A 133 7.39 17.65 0.02
CA ARG A 133 7.00 16.67 -0.99
C ARG A 133 5.93 15.73 -0.44
N GLY A 134 6.10 15.30 0.82
CA GLY A 134 5.09 14.49 1.52
C GLY A 134 3.76 15.21 1.69
N ARG A 135 3.76 16.49 2.10
CA ARG A 135 2.53 17.30 2.22
C ARG A 135 1.79 17.42 0.88
N ARG A 136 2.52 17.71 -0.19
CA ARG A 136 1.93 17.80 -1.56
C ARG A 136 1.37 16.46 -2.01
N LEU A 137 2.07 15.36 -1.77
CA LEU A 137 1.63 14.02 -2.14
C LEU A 137 0.31 13.65 -1.44
N ILE A 138 0.21 13.92 -0.13
CA ILE A 138 -1.03 13.72 0.65
C ILE A 138 -2.17 14.58 0.10
N ALA A 139 -1.92 15.85 -0.18
CA ALA A 139 -2.94 16.75 -0.75
C ALA A 139 -3.45 16.23 -2.11
N THR A 140 -2.55 15.80 -2.99
CA THR A 140 -2.89 15.18 -4.28
C THR A 140 -3.72 13.91 -4.10
N MET A 141 -3.32 13.05 -3.16
CA MET A 141 -4.06 11.81 -2.86
C MET A 141 -5.49 12.11 -2.36
N ARG A 142 -5.64 13.06 -1.42
CA ARG A 142 -6.96 13.48 -0.90
C ARG A 142 -7.85 14.05 -2.01
N ALA A 143 -7.29 14.94 -2.84
CA ALA A 143 -8.02 15.50 -3.98
C ALA A 143 -8.45 14.41 -4.96
N GLY A 144 -7.57 13.45 -5.26
CA GLY A 144 -7.89 12.30 -6.11
C GLY A 144 -9.00 11.42 -5.54
N LEU A 145 -9.00 11.15 -4.23
CA LEU A 145 -10.08 10.41 -3.58
C LEU A 145 -11.41 11.16 -3.65
N ALA A 146 -11.41 12.47 -3.41
CA ALA A 146 -12.62 13.30 -3.49
C ALA A 146 -13.18 13.34 -4.93
N ALA A 147 -12.33 13.35 -5.95
CA ALA A 147 -12.73 13.37 -7.36
C ALA A 147 -13.43 12.07 -7.83
N ILE A 148 -13.33 10.97 -7.08
CA ILE A 148 -14.03 9.72 -7.42
C ILE A 148 -15.57 9.89 -7.37
N GLY A 149 -16.04 10.85 -6.57
CA GLY A 149 -17.46 11.18 -6.43
C GLY A 149 -18.22 10.20 -5.52
N PRO A 150 -19.57 10.22 -5.55
CA PRO A 150 -20.38 9.43 -4.63
C PRO A 150 -20.12 7.93 -4.72
N PRO A 151 -20.09 7.21 -3.56
CA PRO A 151 -19.83 5.79 -3.50
C PRO A 151 -20.89 4.96 -4.27
N PRO A 152 -20.52 4.21 -5.33
CA PRO A 152 -21.50 3.48 -6.15
C PRO A 152 -21.99 2.18 -5.51
N GLY A 153 -21.34 1.70 -4.45
CA GLY A 153 -21.63 0.40 -3.82
C GLY A 153 -22.99 0.32 -3.12
N ARG A 154 -23.52 1.43 -2.60
CA ARG A 154 -24.85 1.53 -1.97
C ARG A 154 -25.09 0.50 -0.86
N GLY A 155 -24.08 0.17 -0.06
CA GLY A 155 -24.15 -0.81 1.03
C GLY A 155 -24.25 -2.27 0.56
N ARG A 156 -24.06 -2.55 -0.74
CA ARG A 156 -24.10 -3.93 -1.25
C ARG A 156 -22.92 -4.74 -0.72
N MET A 157 -23.20 -6.01 -0.42
CA MET A 157 -22.22 -6.95 0.07
C MET A 157 -21.25 -7.38 -1.04
N ALA A 158 -19.96 -7.41 -0.73
CA ALA A 158 -18.92 -7.89 -1.62
C ALA A 158 -17.91 -8.74 -0.85
N ALA A 159 -17.29 -9.70 -1.51
CA ALA A 159 -16.20 -10.50 -0.96
C ALA A 159 -14.94 -10.24 -1.75
N TYR A 160 -13.82 -9.97 -1.08
CA TYR A 160 -12.51 -10.06 -1.72
C TYR A 160 -12.03 -11.50 -1.56
N TYR A 161 -12.17 -12.25 -2.66
CA TYR A 161 -11.96 -13.69 -2.70
C TYR A 161 -10.78 -14.02 -3.60
N GLN A 162 -9.81 -14.70 -3.03
CA GLN A 162 -8.52 -14.93 -3.64
C GLN A 162 -8.31 -16.41 -3.95
N ARG A 163 -7.19 -16.70 -4.57
CA ARG A 163 -6.72 -18.07 -4.83
C ARG A 163 -6.86 -18.95 -3.58
N GLN A 164 -7.08 -20.25 -3.77
CA GLN A 164 -7.24 -21.26 -2.69
C GLN A 164 -8.37 -20.95 -1.70
N GLY A 165 -9.33 -20.10 -2.06
CA GLY A 165 -10.46 -19.77 -1.19
C GLY A 165 -10.15 -18.79 -0.06
N TYR A 166 -9.04 -18.05 -0.13
CA TYR A 166 -8.75 -17.01 0.84
C TYR A 166 -9.75 -15.86 0.73
N LEU A 167 -10.21 -15.42 1.89
CA LEU A 167 -11.11 -14.27 2.06
C LEU A 167 -10.40 -13.20 2.89
N THR A 168 -10.22 -12.03 2.31
CA THR A 168 -9.65 -10.88 3.00
C THR A 168 -10.72 -10.17 3.82
N GLY A 169 -10.44 -10.02 5.11
CA GLY A 169 -11.38 -9.52 6.12
C GLY A 169 -11.21 -8.05 6.47
N THR A 170 -11.75 -7.72 7.64
CA THR A 170 -11.80 -6.34 8.15
C THR A 170 -10.43 -5.85 8.64
N GLY A 171 -10.25 -4.52 8.63
CA GLY A 171 -9.01 -3.88 9.09
C GLY A 171 -7.85 -4.01 8.10
N THR A 172 -8.13 -4.35 6.84
CA THR A 172 -7.15 -4.44 5.76
C THR A 172 -7.31 -3.28 4.77
N LEU A 173 -6.29 -3.03 3.96
CA LEU A 173 -6.33 -2.02 2.91
C LEU A 173 -7.50 -2.24 1.93
N VAL A 174 -7.78 -3.51 1.62
CA VAL A 174 -8.89 -3.87 0.72
C VAL A 174 -10.24 -3.62 1.37
N ASP A 175 -10.37 -3.84 2.68
CA ASP A 175 -11.59 -3.52 3.43
C ASP A 175 -11.88 -2.01 3.40
N ASP A 176 -10.85 -1.16 3.64
CA ASP A 176 -10.98 0.30 3.53
C ASP A 176 -11.35 0.72 2.09
N MET A 177 -10.72 0.11 1.07
CA MET A 177 -11.03 0.36 -0.34
C MET A 177 -12.49 0.02 -0.67
N MET A 178 -12.98 -1.14 -0.22
CA MET A 178 -14.38 -1.56 -0.41
C MET A 178 -15.35 -0.62 0.29
N ALA A 179 -15.05 -0.22 1.53
CA ALA A 179 -15.87 0.73 2.29
C ALA A 179 -15.96 2.09 1.60
N ARG A 180 -14.85 2.60 1.04
CA ARG A 180 -14.82 3.88 0.31
C ARG A 180 -15.67 3.90 -0.95
N VAL A 181 -15.81 2.78 -1.62
CA VAL A 181 -16.72 2.67 -2.75
C VAL A 181 -18.14 2.29 -2.33
N GLY A 182 -18.44 2.24 -1.03
CA GLY A 182 -19.75 1.96 -0.46
C GLY A 182 -20.15 0.48 -0.51
N LEU A 183 -19.19 -0.43 -0.57
CA LEU A 183 -19.41 -1.87 -0.44
C LEU A 183 -19.23 -2.31 1.02
N VAL A 184 -19.95 -3.34 1.43
CA VAL A 184 -19.81 -3.98 2.73
C VAL A 184 -19.07 -5.30 2.56
N ASN A 185 -17.97 -5.47 3.30
CA ASN A 185 -17.17 -6.68 3.22
C ASN A 185 -17.93 -7.87 3.83
N LEU A 186 -18.07 -8.96 3.07
CA LEU A 186 -18.69 -10.21 3.50
C LEU A 186 -18.02 -10.78 4.76
N ALA A 187 -16.70 -10.67 4.85
CA ALA A 187 -15.94 -11.16 6.01
C ALA A 187 -16.40 -10.49 7.32
N ARG A 188 -16.77 -9.20 7.29
CA ARG A 188 -17.35 -8.48 8.44
C ARG A 188 -18.65 -9.12 8.89
N ARG A 189 -19.55 -9.43 7.93
CA ARG A 189 -20.85 -10.04 8.22
C ARG A 189 -20.71 -11.44 8.80
N LEU A 190 -19.68 -12.17 8.37
CA LEU A 190 -19.40 -13.54 8.84
C LEU A 190 -18.51 -13.59 10.11
N GLY A 191 -18.13 -12.43 10.66
CA GLY A 191 -17.23 -12.36 11.83
C GLY A 191 -15.84 -12.94 11.56
N ARG A 192 -15.36 -12.90 10.31
CA ARG A 192 -14.07 -13.48 9.90
C ARG A 192 -12.92 -12.49 10.18
N PRO A 193 -11.73 -12.99 10.56
CA PRO A 193 -10.54 -12.17 10.79
C PRO A 193 -10.01 -11.52 9.49
N ALA A 194 -8.94 -10.74 9.61
CA ALA A 194 -8.30 -10.04 8.48
C ALA A 194 -7.91 -10.98 7.32
N LEU A 195 -7.56 -12.22 7.62
CA LEU A 195 -7.32 -13.27 6.63
C LEU A 195 -7.95 -14.58 7.13
N SER A 196 -8.76 -15.20 6.29
CA SER A 196 -9.42 -16.48 6.56
C SER A 196 -9.61 -17.25 5.26
N THR A 197 -10.15 -18.45 5.33
CA THR A 197 -10.65 -19.18 4.17
C THR A 197 -12.17 -19.23 4.20
N LEU A 198 -12.79 -19.28 3.03
CA LEU A 198 -14.22 -19.48 2.84
C LEU A 198 -14.43 -20.55 1.79
N SER A 199 -15.22 -21.59 2.09
CA SER A 199 -15.52 -22.64 1.14
C SER A 199 -16.42 -22.15 0.00
N LEU A 200 -16.48 -22.89 -1.10
CA LEU A 200 -17.38 -22.58 -2.22
C LEU A 200 -18.84 -22.65 -1.80
N GLU A 201 -19.17 -23.58 -0.89
CA GLU A 201 -20.50 -23.77 -0.34
C GLU A 201 -20.93 -22.56 0.51
N GLU A 202 -20.06 -22.11 1.41
CA GLU A 202 -20.31 -20.90 2.22
C GLU A 202 -20.48 -19.66 1.32
N MET A 203 -19.64 -19.54 0.27
CA MET A 203 -19.74 -18.43 -0.69
C MET A 203 -21.06 -18.50 -1.48
N ALA A 204 -21.46 -19.71 -1.91
CA ALA A 204 -22.71 -19.96 -2.64
C ALA A 204 -23.95 -19.63 -1.77
N LEU A 205 -23.89 -19.91 -0.48
CA LEU A 205 -24.94 -19.55 0.48
C LEU A 205 -25.00 -18.04 0.76
N ALA A 206 -23.83 -17.40 0.90
CA ALA A 206 -23.73 -15.98 1.23
C ALA A 206 -24.18 -15.07 0.08
N ARG A 207 -24.04 -15.50 -1.18
CA ARG A 207 -24.45 -14.79 -2.41
C ARG A 207 -24.15 -13.28 -2.37
N PRO A 208 -22.88 -12.86 -2.22
CA PRO A 208 -22.55 -11.44 -2.24
C PRO A 208 -22.94 -10.82 -3.58
N ALA A 209 -23.30 -9.53 -3.56
CA ALA A 209 -23.66 -8.79 -4.78
C ALA A 209 -22.47 -8.64 -5.74
N PHE A 210 -21.23 -8.69 -5.20
CA PHE A 210 -20.00 -8.61 -5.98
C PHE A 210 -18.94 -9.55 -5.43
N LEU A 211 -18.12 -10.04 -6.35
CA LEU A 211 -16.86 -10.72 -6.04
C LEU A 211 -15.72 -9.84 -6.52
N VAL A 212 -14.88 -9.38 -5.61
CA VAL A 212 -13.66 -8.64 -5.93
C VAL A 212 -12.51 -9.63 -5.96
N MET A 213 -11.71 -9.62 -7.01
CA MET A 213 -10.68 -10.59 -7.29
C MET A 213 -9.40 -9.90 -7.82
N GLU A 214 -8.28 -10.59 -7.76
CA GLU A 214 -7.04 -10.14 -8.39
C GLU A 214 -7.12 -10.27 -9.91
N ALA A 215 -6.53 -9.31 -10.62
CA ALA A 215 -6.70 -9.20 -12.08
C ALA A 215 -6.06 -10.37 -12.85
N ASP A 216 -4.98 -10.96 -12.33
CA ASP A 216 -4.30 -12.14 -12.87
C ASP A 216 -5.14 -13.43 -12.76
N THR A 217 -6.14 -13.44 -11.87
CA THR A 217 -7.04 -14.59 -11.69
C THR A 217 -8.19 -14.65 -12.70
N ARG A 218 -8.20 -13.80 -13.73
CA ARG A 218 -9.23 -13.83 -14.81
C ARG A 218 -9.27 -15.13 -15.58
N VAL A 219 -8.15 -15.82 -15.64
CA VAL A 219 -8.01 -17.12 -16.29
C VAL A 219 -7.50 -18.13 -15.27
N ALA A 220 -8.04 -19.35 -15.29
CA ALA A 220 -7.54 -20.44 -14.45
C ALA A 220 -6.19 -20.90 -14.98
N THR A 221 -5.12 -20.66 -14.23
CA THR A 221 -3.76 -21.06 -14.60
C THR A 221 -3.23 -22.23 -13.80
N ASP A 222 -3.86 -22.49 -12.64
CA ASP A 222 -3.45 -23.56 -11.72
C ASP A 222 -4.61 -23.98 -10.79
N ARG A 223 -4.34 -24.95 -9.90
CA ARG A 223 -5.33 -25.44 -8.92
C ARG A 223 -5.81 -24.36 -7.96
N GLY A 224 -4.96 -23.38 -7.62
CA GLY A 224 -5.33 -22.30 -6.72
C GLY A 224 -6.37 -21.36 -7.33
N THR A 225 -6.27 -21.10 -8.62
CA THR A 225 -7.21 -20.28 -9.39
C THR A 225 -8.41 -21.05 -9.90
N ALA A 226 -8.33 -22.38 -10.05
CA ALA A 226 -9.43 -23.22 -10.55
C ALA A 226 -10.72 -23.07 -9.73
N ALA A 227 -10.62 -22.96 -8.40
CA ALA A 227 -11.77 -22.75 -7.52
C ALA A 227 -12.53 -21.45 -7.84
N LEU A 228 -11.83 -20.40 -8.31
CA LEU A 228 -12.44 -19.11 -8.68
C LEU A 228 -13.29 -19.19 -9.96
N HIS A 229 -13.08 -20.25 -10.75
CA HIS A 229 -13.83 -20.52 -12.00
C HIS A 229 -14.84 -21.65 -11.85
N HIS A 230 -15.04 -22.16 -10.63
CA HIS A 230 -15.98 -23.25 -10.39
C HIS A 230 -17.42 -22.83 -10.76
N PRO A 231 -18.23 -23.70 -11.41
CA PRO A 231 -19.60 -23.40 -11.81
C PRO A 231 -20.50 -22.94 -10.68
N VAL A 232 -20.36 -23.48 -9.47
CA VAL A 232 -21.08 -23.06 -8.26
C VAL A 232 -20.83 -21.59 -7.95
N LEU A 233 -19.59 -21.13 -8.05
CA LEU A 233 -19.25 -19.73 -7.83
C LEU A 233 -19.80 -18.84 -8.96
N ALA A 234 -19.84 -19.34 -10.20
CA ALA A 234 -20.44 -18.62 -11.33
C ALA A 234 -21.95 -18.46 -11.18
N ALA A 235 -22.62 -19.47 -10.64
CA ALA A 235 -24.05 -19.41 -10.32
C ALA A 235 -24.36 -18.47 -9.14
N ALA A 236 -23.50 -18.44 -8.11
CA ALA A 236 -23.67 -17.57 -6.95
C ALA A 236 -23.38 -16.09 -7.26
N VAL A 237 -22.30 -15.82 -8.00
CA VAL A 237 -21.88 -14.48 -8.43
C VAL A 237 -21.52 -14.50 -9.91
N PRO A 238 -22.45 -14.11 -10.80
CA PRO A 238 -22.24 -14.14 -12.25
C PRO A 238 -21.04 -13.32 -12.70
N PRO A 239 -20.42 -13.61 -13.86
CA PRO A 239 -19.24 -12.91 -14.38
C PRO A 239 -19.38 -11.37 -14.41
N ALA A 240 -20.57 -10.85 -14.77
CA ALA A 240 -20.85 -9.41 -14.79
C ALA A 240 -20.78 -8.74 -13.39
N ARG A 241 -20.70 -9.52 -12.32
CA ARG A 241 -20.58 -9.07 -10.92
C ARG A 241 -19.18 -9.37 -10.33
N ARG A 242 -18.26 -9.81 -11.17
CA ARG A 242 -16.87 -10.03 -10.78
C ARG A 242 -16.05 -8.81 -11.13
N LEU A 243 -15.45 -8.21 -10.11
CA LEU A 243 -14.65 -6.98 -10.20
C LEU A 243 -13.17 -7.38 -10.03
N TYR A 244 -12.29 -6.81 -10.84
CA TYR A 244 -10.89 -7.23 -10.85
C TYR A 244 -9.97 -6.05 -10.57
N ILE A 245 -9.09 -6.20 -9.57
CA ILE A 245 -8.10 -5.20 -9.20
C ILE A 245 -6.71 -5.79 -9.37
N ALA A 246 -5.79 -5.04 -9.97
CA ALA A 246 -4.39 -5.47 -10.07
C ALA A 246 -3.78 -5.62 -8.67
N GLN A 247 -3.11 -6.73 -8.42
CA GLN A 247 -2.47 -7.03 -7.13
C GLN A 247 -1.48 -5.92 -6.73
N ALA A 248 -0.74 -5.38 -7.68
CA ALA A 248 0.15 -4.23 -7.47
C ALA A 248 -0.50 -2.99 -6.82
N LEU A 249 -1.84 -2.88 -6.86
CA LEU A 249 -2.59 -1.79 -6.24
C LEU A 249 -3.15 -2.14 -4.85
N THR A 250 -3.06 -3.40 -4.42
CA THR A 250 -3.63 -3.89 -3.16
C THR A 250 -2.59 -4.39 -2.16
N VAL A 251 -1.37 -4.68 -2.61
CA VAL A 251 -0.28 -5.17 -1.76
C VAL A 251 0.22 -4.09 -0.80
N CYS A 252 0.31 -2.83 -1.25
CA CYS A 252 0.83 -1.72 -0.46
C CYS A 252 -0.15 -0.55 -0.38
N GLY A 253 -0.36 -0.05 0.83
CA GLY A 253 -0.96 1.26 1.03
C GLY A 253 0.03 2.36 0.66
N GLY A 254 -0.32 3.17 -0.34
CA GLY A 254 0.56 4.22 -0.84
C GLY A 254 -0.17 5.20 -1.76
N PRO A 255 0.56 6.07 -2.46
CA PRO A 255 -0.05 7.08 -3.35
C PRO A 255 -0.94 6.49 -4.44
N THR A 256 -0.68 5.26 -4.84
CA THR A 256 -1.43 4.53 -5.87
C THR A 256 -2.78 3.98 -5.38
N TYR A 257 -3.05 4.05 -4.08
CA TYR A 257 -4.33 3.67 -3.48
C TYR A 257 -5.54 4.37 -4.15
N VAL A 258 -5.39 5.63 -4.54
CA VAL A 258 -6.42 6.37 -5.28
C VAL A 258 -6.81 5.64 -6.57
N ARG A 259 -5.83 5.07 -7.28
CA ARG A 259 -6.08 4.31 -8.52
C ARG A 259 -6.87 3.03 -8.24
N ALA A 260 -6.58 2.34 -7.13
CA ALA A 260 -7.31 1.14 -6.72
C ALA A 260 -8.79 1.47 -6.44
N VAL A 261 -9.04 2.51 -5.62
CA VAL A 261 -10.41 2.96 -5.29
C VAL A 261 -11.16 3.41 -6.56
N ALA A 262 -10.52 4.19 -7.43
CA ALA A 262 -11.13 4.66 -8.68
C ALA A 262 -11.48 3.50 -9.62
N ALA A 263 -10.57 2.53 -9.78
CA ALA A 263 -10.80 1.35 -10.61
C ALA A 263 -11.95 0.50 -10.08
N LEU A 264 -12.03 0.27 -8.76
CA LEU A 264 -13.13 -0.45 -8.15
C LEU A 264 -14.46 0.29 -8.33
N ALA A 265 -14.49 1.59 -8.07
CA ALA A 265 -15.68 2.43 -8.25
C ALA A 265 -16.19 2.40 -9.70
N ALA A 266 -15.28 2.50 -10.68
CA ALA A 266 -15.62 2.45 -12.10
C ALA A 266 -16.26 1.10 -12.49
N GLN A 267 -15.73 -0.01 -12.00
CA GLN A 267 -16.25 -1.35 -12.26
C GLN A 267 -17.62 -1.56 -11.61
N VAL A 268 -17.85 -1.09 -10.37
CA VAL A 268 -19.18 -1.13 -9.74
C VAL A 268 -20.20 -0.35 -10.56
N ARG A 269 -19.86 0.85 -11.04
CA ARG A 269 -20.73 1.64 -11.92
C ARG A 269 -21.01 0.92 -13.26
N ALA A 270 -20.00 0.27 -13.85
CA ALA A 270 -20.14 -0.48 -15.08
C ALA A 270 -21.07 -1.68 -14.92
N ALA A 271 -20.93 -2.44 -13.83
CA ALA A 271 -21.79 -3.58 -13.52
C ALA A 271 -23.27 -3.17 -13.31
N ASP A 272 -23.54 -1.94 -12.87
CA ASP A 272 -24.89 -1.42 -12.72
C ASP A 272 -25.53 -1.05 -14.07
N ARG A 273 -24.74 -0.53 -15.02
CA ARG A 273 -25.23 -0.20 -16.38
C ARG A 273 -25.70 -1.43 -17.16
N ILE A 274 -25.02 -2.57 -17.01
CA ILE A 274 -25.41 -3.83 -17.66
C ILE A 274 -26.79 -4.30 -17.21
N ARG A 275 -27.23 -3.94 -16.00
CA ARG A 275 -28.57 -4.28 -15.47
C ARG A 275 -29.71 -3.44 -16.03
N THR A 276 -29.43 -2.26 -16.55
CA THR A 276 -30.43 -1.28 -17.00
C THR A 276 -30.70 -1.33 -18.50
N THR A 277 -29.94 -2.17 -19.23
CA THR A 277 -30.23 -2.44 -20.64
C THR A 277 -31.26 -3.56 -20.71
N PRO A 278 -32.48 -3.33 -21.24
CA PRO A 278 -33.56 -4.31 -21.33
C PRO A 278 -33.20 -5.48 -22.27
#